data_d2e6d0f22b2e5b62efb70a235396eae5
#
_entry.id   d2e6d0f22b2e5b62efb70a235396eae5
#
_cell.length_a   1.000
_cell.length_b   1.000
_cell.length_c   1.000
_cell.angle_alpha   90.00
_cell.angle_beta   90.00
_cell.angle_gamma   90.00
#
_symmetry.space_group_name_H-M   'P 1'
#
loop_
_entity.id
_entity.type
_entity.pdbx_description
1 polymer ?
#
loop_
_entity_poly.entity_id
_entity_poly.type
_entity_poly.pdbx_seq_one_letter_code
_entity_poly.pdbx_strand_id
1 'polypeptide(L)'
;GGDQAAEMTPDGFTFYGGVSHGVEKRSKVRSRIVADQLVKLIKEADHVVIMGHRMSDLDAIGSAEGVLRICKICDVPAVIAVRRDATLAGSLINAFIAAGQEDDFIDPKGALPIISQRTLCIVVDTYQLGLVESREILEKCGKVAVIDHHRKGVGFIEKADLVCHEPYASSASELVTEFLQYVGDRDDKPNRIEAEGLLSGIMLDTRDFTLHTGVRTFEAAAALRRYGAETEHVRQLFDVSMVEYTTKAR
;
A
#
# COMPACT_ATOMS: atom_id res chain seq x y z
N GLY A 1 -19.30 -25.90 -6.90
CA GLY A 1 -18.96 -24.56 -6.86
C GLY A 1 -18.48 -24.05 -8.20
N GLY A 2 -19.09 -23.01 -8.71
CA GLY A 2 -18.93 -22.56 -10.09
C GLY A 2 -17.89 -21.45 -10.32
N ASP A 3 -16.80 -21.41 -9.54
CA ASP A 3 -15.90 -20.24 -9.57
C ASP A 3 -14.51 -20.55 -10.17
N GLN A 4 -14.38 -21.62 -10.93
CA GLN A 4 -13.14 -21.96 -11.62
C GLN A 4 -13.31 -21.83 -13.13
N ALA A 5 -12.43 -21.06 -13.77
CA ALA A 5 -12.25 -21.05 -15.21
C ALA A 5 -10.86 -21.61 -15.55
N ALA A 6 -10.76 -22.37 -16.63
CA ALA A 6 -9.51 -22.84 -17.17
C ALA A 6 -9.34 -22.30 -18.59
N GLU A 7 -8.21 -21.69 -18.87
CA GLU A 7 -7.79 -21.29 -20.20
C GLU A 7 -6.72 -22.25 -20.71
N MET A 8 -6.89 -22.77 -21.92
CA MET A 8 -5.91 -23.61 -22.57
C MET A 8 -5.05 -22.75 -23.49
N THR A 9 -3.77 -22.68 -23.20
CA THR A 9 -2.76 -22.04 -24.05
C THR A 9 -1.85 -23.07 -24.67
N PRO A 10 -1.05 -22.74 -25.71
CA PRO A 10 -0.07 -23.67 -26.29
C PRO A 10 0.93 -24.22 -25.27
N ASP A 11 1.13 -23.53 -24.15
CA ASP A 11 2.10 -23.88 -23.09
C ASP A 11 1.44 -24.64 -21.91
N GLY A 12 0.12 -24.92 -21.97
CA GLY A 12 -0.60 -25.67 -20.94
C GLY A 12 -1.91 -25.02 -20.48
N PHE A 13 -2.45 -25.52 -19.37
CA PHE A 13 -3.68 -24.99 -18.76
C PHE A 13 -3.38 -23.94 -17.70
N THR A 14 -4.02 -22.78 -17.79
CA THR A 14 -4.06 -21.77 -16.73
C THR A 14 -5.43 -21.80 -16.06
N PHE A 15 -5.47 -22.03 -14.75
CA PHE A 15 -6.70 -22.07 -13.97
C PHE A 15 -6.95 -20.74 -13.28
N TYR A 16 -8.19 -20.22 -13.40
CA TYR A 16 -8.64 -18.98 -12.78
C TYR A 16 -9.79 -19.29 -11.81
N GLY A 17 -9.75 -18.71 -10.61
CA GLY A 17 -10.80 -18.87 -9.59
C GLY A 17 -10.68 -20.19 -8.79
N GLY A 18 -11.61 -20.35 -7.87
CA GLY A 18 -11.67 -21.46 -6.91
C GLY A 18 -11.11 -21.10 -5.54
N VAL A 19 -11.87 -21.48 -4.50
CA VAL A 19 -11.38 -21.46 -3.12
C VAL A 19 -10.41 -22.63 -2.98
N SER A 20 -9.16 -22.44 -3.43
CA SER A 20 -8.11 -23.35 -3.01
C SER A 20 -7.70 -22.89 -1.60
N HIS A 21 -7.72 -23.81 -0.63
CA HIS A 21 -6.81 -23.74 0.51
C HIS A 21 -5.38 -23.86 -0.06
N GLY A 22 -4.95 -22.81 -0.78
CA GLY A 22 -3.67 -22.75 -1.41
C GLY A 22 -2.62 -22.70 -0.32
N VAL A 23 -1.71 -23.64 -0.35
CA VAL A 23 -0.43 -23.53 0.36
C VAL A 23 0.09 -22.14 0.03
N GLU A 24 0.33 -21.34 1.05
CA GLU A 24 0.83 -19.96 0.94
C GLU A 24 2.16 -20.00 0.18
N LYS A 25 2.12 -19.67 -1.13
CA LYS A 25 3.29 -19.74 -2.02
C LYS A 25 4.27 -18.58 -1.80
N ARG A 26 3.91 -17.62 -0.95
CA ARG A 26 4.79 -16.50 -0.60
C ARG A 26 5.93 -16.95 0.31
N SER A 27 7.13 -16.52 -0.02
CA SER A 27 8.35 -16.81 0.73
C SER A 27 8.84 -15.55 1.44
N LYS A 28 9.18 -15.63 2.73
CA LYS A 28 9.86 -14.54 3.48
C LYS A 28 11.15 -14.09 2.78
N VAL A 29 11.83 -15.00 2.10
CA VAL A 29 13.01 -14.69 1.28
C VAL A 29 12.66 -13.75 0.13
N ARG A 30 11.54 -13.99 -0.55
CA ARG A 30 11.08 -13.11 -1.64
C ARG A 30 10.72 -11.72 -1.13
N SER A 31 10.00 -11.62 -0.01
CA SER A 31 9.66 -10.34 0.61
C SER A 31 10.92 -9.55 0.99
N ARG A 32 11.95 -10.21 1.52
CA ARG A 32 13.25 -9.58 1.81
C ARG A 32 13.93 -9.06 0.54
N ILE A 33 13.98 -9.87 -0.52
CA ILE A 33 14.59 -9.45 -1.80
C ILE A 33 13.87 -8.23 -2.37
N VAL A 34 12.52 -8.22 -2.34
CA VAL A 34 11.73 -7.07 -2.81
C VAL A 34 11.99 -5.84 -1.94
N ALA A 35 12.05 -5.99 -0.61
CA ALA A 35 12.38 -4.90 0.31
C ALA A 35 13.78 -4.32 0.01
N ASP A 36 14.79 -5.17 -0.20
CA ASP A 36 16.15 -4.73 -0.55
C ASP A 36 16.17 -3.98 -1.91
N GLN A 37 15.41 -4.46 -2.92
CA GLN A 37 15.28 -3.78 -4.21
C GLN A 37 14.56 -2.43 -4.08
N LEU A 38 13.49 -2.35 -3.28
CA LEU A 38 12.76 -1.12 -3.01
C LEU A 38 13.67 -0.08 -2.33
N VAL A 39 14.40 -0.49 -1.29
CA VAL A 39 15.38 0.37 -0.60
C VAL A 39 16.44 0.89 -1.56
N LYS A 40 16.93 0.05 -2.49
CA LYS A 40 17.89 0.48 -3.51
C LYS A 40 17.31 1.56 -4.42
N LEU A 41 16.08 1.37 -4.93
CA LEU A 41 15.41 2.37 -5.78
C LEU A 41 15.18 3.68 -5.03
N ILE A 42 14.75 3.62 -3.76
CA ILE A 42 14.57 4.79 -2.91
C ILE A 42 15.88 5.56 -2.75
N LYS A 43 16.98 4.89 -2.41
CA LYS A 43 18.30 5.53 -2.22
C LYS A 43 18.91 6.11 -3.49
N GLU A 44 18.49 5.66 -4.68
CA GLU A 44 18.92 6.21 -5.96
C GLU A 44 18.10 7.45 -6.39
N ALA A 45 16.96 7.72 -5.71
CA ALA A 45 16.08 8.84 -6.01
C ALA A 45 16.47 10.10 -5.23
N ASP A 46 16.22 11.28 -5.81
CA ASP A 46 16.34 12.57 -5.12
C ASP A 46 15.08 12.86 -4.26
N HIS A 47 13.92 12.40 -4.74
CA HIS A 47 12.62 12.50 -4.08
C HIS A 47 11.78 11.27 -4.39
N VAL A 48 10.88 10.94 -3.49
CA VAL A 48 9.88 9.89 -3.69
C VAL A 48 8.47 10.51 -3.63
N VAL A 49 7.65 10.19 -4.61
CA VAL A 49 6.21 10.50 -4.56
C VAL A 49 5.45 9.18 -4.46
N ILE A 50 4.70 9.03 -3.39
CA ILE A 50 3.89 7.85 -3.11
C ILE A 50 2.45 8.17 -3.45
N MET A 51 1.73 7.27 -4.10
CA MET A 51 0.29 7.44 -4.35
C MET A 51 -0.40 6.08 -4.41
N GLY A 52 -1.67 6.06 -4.03
CA GLY A 52 -2.56 4.92 -4.20
C GLY A 52 -3.47 5.06 -5.41
N HIS A 53 -4.65 4.45 -5.30
CA HIS A 53 -5.73 4.63 -6.28
C HIS A 53 -6.54 5.91 -6.01
N ARG A 54 -7.30 6.36 -7.03
CA ARG A 54 -8.31 7.41 -6.85
C ARG A 54 -9.34 6.95 -5.82
N MET A 55 -9.80 7.85 -4.95
CA MET A 55 -10.65 7.51 -3.81
C MET A 55 -9.95 6.56 -2.83
N SER A 56 -8.66 6.83 -2.59
CA SER A 56 -7.82 6.04 -1.66
C SER A 56 -8.56 5.71 -0.37
N ASP A 57 -8.53 4.45 0.01
CA ASP A 57 -9.10 3.93 1.25
C ASP A 57 -8.04 3.74 2.34
N LEU A 58 -8.38 3.04 3.42
CA LEU A 58 -7.47 2.84 4.55
C LEU A 58 -6.26 1.97 4.18
N ASP A 59 -6.39 1.05 3.20
CA ASP A 59 -5.24 0.23 2.77
C ASP A 59 -4.28 1.05 1.89
N ALA A 60 -4.82 1.82 0.95
CA ALA A 60 -4.02 2.70 0.12
C ALA A 60 -3.23 3.75 0.95
N ILE A 61 -3.87 4.40 1.94
CA ILE A 61 -3.20 5.42 2.76
C ILE A 61 -2.29 4.77 3.81
N GLY A 62 -2.71 3.70 4.48
CA GLY A 62 -1.89 3.00 5.46
C GLY A 62 -0.62 2.41 4.85
N SER A 63 -0.73 1.77 3.68
CA SER A 63 0.44 1.26 2.94
C SER A 63 1.35 2.38 2.44
N ALA A 64 0.78 3.53 1.99
CA ALA A 64 1.55 4.70 1.59
C ALA A 64 2.39 5.25 2.75
N GLU A 65 1.81 5.38 3.95
CA GLU A 65 2.52 5.81 5.16
C GLU A 65 3.63 4.84 5.57
N GLY A 66 3.36 3.54 5.46
CA GLY A 66 4.41 2.54 5.70
C GLY A 66 5.58 2.66 4.73
N VAL A 67 5.31 2.94 3.45
CA VAL A 67 6.36 3.22 2.44
C VAL A 67 7.08 4.54 2.75
N LEU A 68 6.36 5.56 3.19
CA LEU A 68 6.95 6.83 3.62
C LEU A 68 7.92 6.61 4.80
N ARG A 69 7.56 5.74 5.76
CA ARG A 69 8.49 5.33 6.84
C ARG A 69 9.76 4.71 6.27
N ILE A 70 9.66 3.85 5.26
CA ILE A 70 10.85 3.28 4.60
C ILE A 70 11.71 4.39 3.98
N CYS A 71 11.11 5.40 3.34
CA CYS A 71 11.84 6.55 2.80
C CYS A 71 12.53 7.36 3.89
N LYS A 72 11.85 7.61 5.03
CA LYS A 72 12.44 8.28 6.21
C LYS A 72 13.64 7.51 6.78
N ILE A 73 13.55 6.17 6.85
CA ILE A 73 14.67 5.29 7.26
C ILE A 73 15.85 5.39 6.29
N CYS A 74 15.57 5.58 5.00
CA CYS A 74 16.60 5.74 3.96
C CYS A 74 17.16 7.17 3.87
N ASP A 75 16.66 8.12 4.67
CA ASP A 75 16.99 9.54 4.62
C ASP A 75 16.74 10.17 3.24
N VAL A 76 15.63 9.76 2.59
CA VAL A 76 15.22 10.28 1.28
C VAL A 76 13.90 11.04 1.42
N PRO A 77 13.83 12.32 0.96
CA PRO A 77 12.60 13.10 0.99
C PRO A 77 11.46 12.43 0.24
N ALA A 78 10.30 12.33 0.86
CA ALA A 78 9.14 11.68 0.28
C ALA A 78 7.84 12.35 0.69
N VAL A 79 6.82 12.28 -0.18
CA VAL A 79 5.46 12.79 0.09
C VAL A 79 4.42 11.82 -0.45
N ILE A 80 3.24 11.82 0.15
CA ILE A 80 2.07 11.07 -0.30
C ILE A 80 1.17 12.03 -1.09
N ALA A 81 1.02 11.76 -2.39
CA ALA A 81 0.13 12.52 -3.25
C ALA A 81 -1.29 11.97 -3.16
N VAL A 82 -2.21 12.75 -2.60
CA VAL A 82 -3.61 12.35 -2.40
C VAL A 82 -4.55 13.55 -2.45
N ARG A 83 -5.72 13.40 -3.09
CA ARG A 83 -6.81 14.39 -3.02
C ARG A 83 -7.62 14.18 -1.76
N ARG A 84 -7.40 15.05 -0.76
CA ARG A 84 -8.08 14.97 0.54
C ARG A 84 -9.61 15.08 0.46
N ASP A 85 -10.15 15.73 -0.56
CA ASP A 85 -11.59 15.89 -0.80
C ASP A 85 -12.24 14.66 -1.44
N ALA A 86 -11.45 13.79 -2.08
CA ALA A 86 -11.92 12.60 -2.79
C ALA A 86 -11.59 11.27 -2.08
N THR A 87 -10.68 11.27 -1.11
CA THR A 87 -10.29 10.04 -0.40
C THR A 87 -11.41 9.51 0.50
N LEU A 88 -11.43 8.19 0.68
CA LEU A 88 -12.28 7.50 1.65
C LEU A 88 -11.59 7.32 3.01
N ALA A 89 -10.29 7.61 3.08
CA ALA A 89 -9.46 7.52 4.30
C ALA A 89 -9.28 8.87 5.01
N GLY A 90 -10.26 9.79 4.91
CA GLY A 90 -10.17 11.11 5.53
C GLY A 90 -9.93 11.04 7.03
N SER A 91 -10.55 10.11 7.75
CA SER A 91 -10.34 9.87 9.18
C SER A 91 -8.88 9.51 9.51
N LEU A 92 -8.25 8.65 8.71
CA LEU A 92 -6.87 8.24 8.90
C LEU A 92 -5.91 9.40 8.61
N ILE A 93 -6.10 10.14 7.51
CA ILE A 93 -5.28 11.32 7.19
C ILE A 93 -5.39 12.37 8.30
N ASN A 94 -6.60 12.63 8.81
CA ASN A 94 -6.80 13.56 9.92
C ASN A 94 -6.08 13.11 11.21
N ALA A 95 -6.02 11.80 11.47
CA ALA A 95 -5.27 11.25 12.60
C ALA A 95 -3.75 11.47 12.44
N PHE A 96 -3.20 11.31 11.24
CA PHE A 96 -1.80 11.64 10.93
C PHE A 96 -1.52 13.14 11.11
N ILE A 97 -2.39 14.01 10.59
CA ILE A 97 -2.28 15.47 10.76
C ILE A 97 -2.30 15.86 12.24
N ALA A 98 -3.20 15.27 13.03
CA ALA A 98 -3.27 15.49 14.48
C ALA A 98 -2.00 15.02 15.21
N ALA A 99 -1.30 14.03 14.66
CA ALA A 99 -0.01 13.55 15.13
C ALA A 99 1.19 14.42 14.66
N GLY A 100 0.95 15.51 13.93
CA GLY A 100 1.99 16.42 13.43
C GLY A 100 2.63 16.01 12.10
N GLN A 101 1.98 15.13 11.34
CA GLN A 101 2.47 14.62 10.06
C GLN A 101 1.73 15.22 8.84
N GLU A 102 1.32 16.50 8.95
CA GLU A 102 0.59 17.16 7.84
C GLU A 102 1.44 17.29 6.58
N ASP A 103 2.74 17.55 6.73
CA ASP A 103 3.68 17.74 5.62
C ASP A 103 3.95 16.46 4.82
N ASP A 104 3.53 15.31 5.33
CA ASP A 104 3.62 14.03 4.64
C ASP A 104 2.63 13.95 3.45
N PHE A 105 1.58 14.78 3.44
CA PHE A 105 0.50 14.75 2.45
C PHE A 105 0.49 15.97 1.55
N ILE A 106 0.41 15.76 0.24
CA ILE A 106 0.34 16.83 -0.76
C ILE A 106 -0.78 16.57 -1.77
N ASP A 107 -1.41 17.64 -2.27
CA ASP A 107 -2.31 17.51 -3.43
C ASP A 107 -1.49 17.09 -4.67
N PRO A 108 -2.00 16.18 -5.53
CA PRO A 108 -1.27 15.73 -6.71
C PRO A 108 -0.73 16.84 -7.61
N LYS A 109 -1.47 17.95 -7.75
CA LYS A 109 -0.98 19.10 -8.52
C LYS A 109 0.17 19.82 -7.81
N GLY A 110 0.15 19.88 -6.49
CA GLY A 110 1.22 20.43 -5.67
C GLY A 110 2.50 19.60 -5.73
N ALA A 111 2.41 18.29 -6.01
CA ALA A 111 3.56 17.42 -6.17
C ALA A 111 4.30 17.64 -7.52
N LEU A 112 3.63 18.11 -8.56
CA LEU A 112 4.23 18.22 -9.91
C LEU A 112 5.52 19.06 -9.97
N PRO A 113 5.67 20.18 -9.24
CA PRO A 113 6.89 20.98 -9.30
C PRO A 113 8.12 20.30 -8.71
N ILE A 114 7.97 19.32 -7.82
CA ILE A 114 9.10 18.60 -7.20
C ILE A 114 9.54 17.36 -8.00
N ILE A 115 8.81 17.02 -9.07
CA ILE A 115 9.11 15.84 -9.90
C ILE A 115 10.23 16.14 -10.88
N SER A 116 11.20 15.24 -10.94
CA SER A 116 12.31 15.22 -11.90
C SER A 116 12.51 13.82 -12.50
N GLN A 117 13.45 13.69 -13.42
CA GLN A 117 13.87 12.38 -13.95
C GLN A 117 14.55 11.49 -12.89
N ARG A 118 14.88 12.02 -11.72
CA ARG A 118 15.42 11.30 -10.58
C ARG A 118 14.38 11.08 -9.47
N THR A 119 13.11 11.41 -9.71
CA THR A 119 12.02 11.12 -8.79
C THR A 119 11.53 9.68 -9.01
N LEU A 120 11.38 8.95 -7.92
CA LEU A 120 10.74 7.64 -7.89
C LEU A 120 9.25 7.80 -7.54
N CYS A 121 8.37 7.30 -8.39
CA CYS A 121 6.96 7.14 -8.08
C CYS A 121 6.72 5.74 -7.48
N ILE A 122 6.14 5.65 -6.28
CA ILE A 122 5.73 4.38 -5.69
C ILE A 122 4.21 4.34 -5.68
N VAL A 123 3.64 3.40 -6.43
CA VAL A 123 2.19 3.16 -6.48
C VAL A 123 1.86 2.02 -5.53
N VAL A 124 0.95 2.25 -4.60
CA VAL A 124 0.48 1.26 -3.64
C VAL A 124 -0.98 0.94 -3.86
N ASP A 125 -1.37 -0.28 -3.54
CA ASP A 125 -2.76 -0.76 -3.53
C ASP A 125 -3.49 -0.62 -4.87
N THR A 126 -2.75 -0.49 -5.94
CA THR A 126 -3.26 -0.62 -7.30
C THR A 126 -2.11 -0.82 -8.29
N TYR A 127 -2.34 -1.62 -9.32
CA TYR A 127 -1.44 -1.73 -10.46
C TYR A 127 -2.11 -1.23 -11.76
N GLN A 128 -3.39 -0.82 -11.68
CA GLN A 128 -4.17 -0.40 -12.84
C GLN A 128 -3.94 1.07 -13.17
N LEU A 129 -3.40 1.33 -14.35
CA LEU A 129 -3.12 2.70 -14.85
C LEU A 129 -4.36 3.60 -14.82
N GLY A 130 -5.54 3.02 -15.03
CA GLY A 130 -6.82 3.75 -15.00
C GLY A 130 -7.27 4.19 -13.61
N LEU A 131 -6.74 3.58 -12.54
CA LEU A 131 -7.17 3.82 -11.17
C LEU A 131 -6.18 4.67 -10.35
N VAL A 132 -4.93 4.84 -10.79
CA VAL A 132 -3.93 5.61 -10.03
C VAL A 132 -4.41 7.03 -9.70
N GLU A 133 -4.01 7.55 -8.57
CA GLU A 133 -4.38 8.89 -8.10
C GLU A 133 -4.05 9.98 -9.13
N SER A 134 -2.86 9.93 -9.76
CA SER A 134 -2.44 10.86 -10.80
C SER A 134 -1.61 10.19 -11.88
N ARG A 135 -2.15 10.13 -13.10
CA ARG A 135 -1.39 9.64 -14.28
C ARG A 135 -0.24 10.59 -14.62
N GLU A 136 -0.44 11.89 -14.43
CA GLU A 136 0.58 12.90 -14.75
C GLU A 136 1.83 12.74 -13.88
N ILE A 137 1.67 12.44 -12.57
CA ILE A 137 2.78 12.11 -11.68
C ILE A 137 3.51 10.87 -12.20
N LEU A 138 2.77 9.80 -12.49
CA LEU A 138 3.33 8.54 -12.97
C LEU A 138 4.17 8.73 -14.25
N GLU A 139 3.65 9.51 -15.20
CA GLU A 139 4.29 9.75 -16.50
C GLU A 139 5.53 10.65 -16.43
N LYS A 140 5.59 11.54 -15.44
CA LYS A 140 6.70 12.49 -15.27
C LYS A 140 7.86 11.95 -14.44
N CYS A 141 7.62 10.97 -13.59
CA CYS A 141 8.66 10.36 -12.77
C CYS A 141 9.63 9.53 -13.61
N GLY A 142 10.92 9.52 -13.23
CA GLY A 142 11.95 8.78 -13.96
C GLY A 142 11.93 7.28 -13.68
N LYS A 143 11.47 6.86 -12.51
CA LYS A 143 11.33 5.45 -12.10
C LYS A 143 9.97 5.20 -11.44
N VAL A 144 9.49 3.98 -11.54
CA VAL A 144 8.20 3.54 -10.99
C VAL A 144 8.37 2.22 -10.24
N ALA A 145 7.82 2.16 -9.02
CA ALA A 145 7.62 0.91 -8.28
C ALA A 145 6.13 0.70 -8.01
N VAL A 146 5.68 -0.55 -8.02
CA VAL A 146 4.29 -0.92 -7.76
C VAL A 146 4.24 -1.98 -6.67
N ILE A 147 3.40 -1.76 -5.65
CA ILE A 147 3.14 -2.69 -4.55
C ILE A 147 1.63 -2.93 -4.50
N ASP A 148 1.18 -4.11 -4.88
CA ASP A 148 -0.24 -4.40 -5.01
C ASP A 148 -0.57 -5.86 -4.73
N HIS A 149 -1.78 -6.10 -4.22
CA HIS A 149 -2.29 -7.43 -3.89
C HIS A 149 -3.54 -7.82 -4.70
N HIS A 150 -4.08 -6.93 -5.51
CA HIS A 150 -5.27 -7.20 -6.31
C HIS A 150 -5.04 -8.28 -7.38
N ARG A 151 -6.08 -9.00 -7.77
CA ARG A 151 -5.99 -9.97 -8.86
C ARG A 151 -5.71 -9.27 -10.19
N LYS A 152 -4.86 -9.88 -11.03
CA LYS A 152 -4.52 -9.32 -12.34
C LYS A 152 -5.76 -9.07 -13.19
N GLY A 153 -5.88 -7.85 -13.68
CA GLY A 153 -6.86 -7.39 -14.66
C GLY A 153 -6.15 -6.76 -15.87
N VAL A 154 -6.92 -6.13 -16.73
CA VAL A 154 -6.41 -5.40 -17.92
C VAL A 154 -6.00 -3.97 -17.57
N GLY A 155 -5.10 -3.37 -18.37
CA GLY A 155 -4.73 -1.96 -18.21
C GLY A 155 -3.75 -1.69 -17.06
N PHE A 156 -2.79 -2.58 -16.86
CA PHE A 156 -1.77 -2.46 -15.83
C PHE A 156 -0.65 -1.47 -16.21
N ILE A 157 0.14 -1.04 -15.21
CA ILE A 157 1.33 -0.21 -15.39
C ILE A 157 2.41 -1.09 -16.02
N GLU A 158 2.66 -0.90 -17.33
CA GLU A 158 3.59 -1.75 -18.09
C GLU A 158 5.06 -1.44 -17.81
N LYS A 159 5.37 -0.17 -17.55
CA LYS A 159 6.74 0.30 -17.33
C LYS A 159 6.96 0.58 -15.85
N ALA A 160 7.30 -0.44 -15.09
CA ALA A 160 7.72 -0.30 -13.71
C ALA A 160 9.08 -0.96 -13.49
N ASP A 161 9.96 -0.29 -12.76
CA ASP A 161 11.30 -0.76 -12.39
C ASP A 161 11.24 -1.85 -11.31
N LEU A 162 10.20 -1.82 -10.49
CA LEU A 162 9.90 -2.84 -9.50
C LEU A 162 8.39 -3.12 -9.47
N VAL A 163 8.01 -4.39 -9.53
CA VAL A 163 6.63 -4.83 -9.35
C VAL A 163 6.57 -5.88 -8.26
N CYS A 164 5.98 -5.52 -7.14
CA CYS A 164 5.56 -6.45 -6.10
C CYS A 164 4.06 -6.66 -6.22
N HIS A 165 3.67 -7.68 -6.95
CA HIS A 165 2.27 -8.05 -7.14
C HIS A 165 2.01 -9.42 -6.51
N GLU A 166 1.27 -9.45 -5.40
CA GLU A 166 1.07 -10.64 -4.55
C GLU A 166 -0.42 -10.87 -4.23
N PRO A 167 -1.16 -11.53 -5.14
CA PRO A 167 -2.61 -11.74 -4.99
C PRO A 167 -3.03 -12.61 -3.80
N TYR A 168 -2.06 -13.21 -3.11
CA TYR A 168 -2.29 -14.01 -1.90
C TYR A 168 -2.06 -13.21 -0.62
N ALA A 169 -1.58 -11.98 -0.69
CA ALA A 169 -1.57 -11.08 0.44
C ALA A 169 -2.98 -10.58 0.73
N SER A 170 -3.29 -10.30 1.98
CA SER A 170 -4.59 -9.78 2.37
C SER A 170 -4.78 -8.32 1.95
N SER A 171 -3.69 -7.56 1.88
CA SER A 171 -3.68 -6.11 1.64
C SER A 171 -2.28 -5.62 1.23
N ALA A 172 -2.19 -4.43 0.66
CA ALA A 172 -0.92 -3.75 0.43
C ALA A 172 -0.22 -3.40 1.75
N SER A 173 -0.98 -3.06 2.79
CA SER A 173 -0.48 -2.82 4.15
C SER A 173 0.18 -4.06 4.75
N GLU A 174 -0.31 -5.27 4.49
CA GLU A 174 0.37 -6.51 4.88
C GLU A 174 1.76 -6.60 4.23
N LEU A 175 1.84 -6.36 2.91
CA LEU A 175 3.10 -6.40 2.16
C LEU A 175 4.12 -5.39 2.70
N VAL A 176 3.70 -4.15 2.90
CA VAL A 176 4.56 -3.09 3.40
C VAL A 176 5.00 -3.36 4.85
N THR A 177 4.10 -3.92 5.69
CA THR A 177 4.46 -4.34 7.06
C THR A 177 5.55 -5.42 7.04
N GLU A 178 5.52 -6.34 6.08
CA GLU A 178 6.60 -7.33 5.93
C GLU A 178 7.92 -6.67 5.52
N PHE A 179 7.91 -5.71 4.58
CA PHE A 179 9.12 -5.00 4.16
C PHE A 179 9.76 -4.26 5.32
N LEU A 180 8.96 -3.58 6.15
CA LEU A 180 9.43 -2.86 7.34
C LEU A 180 10.16 -3.76 8.37
N GLN A 181 9.94 -5.08 8.34
CA GLN A 181 10.68 -6.00 9.19
C GLN A 181 12.14 -6.19 8.74
N TYR A 182 12.44 -5.91 7.46
CA TYR A 182 13.77 -6.07 6.85
C TYR A 182 14.51 -4.76 6.64
N VAL A 183 13.87 -3.61 6.84
CA VAL A 183 14.43 -2.28 6.61
C VAL A 183 14.75 -1.60 7.94
N GLY A 184 15.92 -0.95 8.02
CA GLY A 184 16.36 -0.21 9.20
C GLY A 184 16.67 -1.07 10.42
N ASP A 185 17.11 -0.41 11.46
CA ASP A 185 17.43 -1.01 12.74
C ASP A 185 16.20 -1.12 13.66
N ARG A 186 16.43 -1.52 14.91
CA ARG A 186 15.38 -1.78 15.88
C ARG A 186 14.61 -0.50 16.26
N ASP A 187 15.29 0.65 16.23
CA ASP A 187 14.73 1.96 16.61
C ASP A 187 14.08 2.69 15.44
N ASP A 188 14.26 2.20 14.20
CA ASP A 188 13.70 2.79 12.98
C ASP A 188 12.28 2.34 12.66
N LYS A 189 11.67 1.51 13.50
CA LYS A 189 10.36 0.92 13.21
C LYS A 189 9.24 1.97 13.21
N PRO A 190 8.07 1.65 12.62
CA PRO A 190 6.91 2.53 12.62
C PRO A 190 6.57 3.01 14.02
N ASN A 191 6.22 4.28 14.14
CA ASN A 191 5.60 4.78 15.35
C ASN A 191 4.14 4.26 15.46
N ARG A 192 3.47 4.58 16.58
CA ARG A 192 2.14 4.06 16.86
C ARG A 192 1.12 4.40 15.77
N ILE A 193 1.03 5.66 15.33
CA ILE A 193 0.02 6.07 14.34
C ILE A 193 0.28 5.46 12.96
N GLU A 194 1.54 5.30 12.56
CA GLU A 194 1.93 4.61 11.33
C GLU A 194 1.55 3.12 11.40
N ALA A 195 1.79 2.48 12.56
CA ALA A 195 1.39 1.09 12.80
C ALA A 195 -0.14 0.93 12.82
N GLU A 196 -0.90 1.90 13.37
CA GLU A 196 -2.37 1.92 13.34
C GLU A 196 -2.89 2.12 11.91
N GLY A 197 -2.24 2.97 11.09
CA GLY A 197 -2.56 3.14 9.68
C GLY A 197 -2.41 1.84 8.88
N LEU A 198 -1.27 1.16 9.00
CA LEU A 198 -1.04 -0.14 8.37
C LEU A 198 -2.06 -1.20 8.86
N LEU A 199 -2.35 -1.23 10.16
CA LEU A 199 -3.32 -2.18 10.71
C LEU A 199 -4.74 -1.89 10.20
N SER A 200 -5.09 -0.62 9.98
CA SER A 200 -6.40 -0.25 9.44
C SER A 200 -6.60 -0.78 8.02
N GLY A 201 -5.58 -0.73 7.17
CA GLY A 201 -5.62 -1.32 5.83
C GLY A 201 -5.83 -2.84 5.89
N ILE A 202 -5.05 -3.56 6.71
CA ILE A 202 -5.24 -5.00 6.91
C ILE A 202 -6.66 -5.31 7.39
N MET A 203 -7.18 -4.58 8.38
CA MET A 203 -8.51 -4.82 8.94
C MET A 203 -9.62 -4.51 7.93
N LEU A 204 -9.44 -3.49 7.06
CA LEU A 204 -10.39 -3.16 6.00
C LEU A 204 -10.54 -4.33 5.03
N ASP A 205 -9.46 -4.77 4.43
CA ASP A 205 -9.46 -5.75 3.35
C ASP A 205 -9.79 -7.17 3.83
N THR A 206 -9.47 -7.46 5.09
CA THR A 206 -9.81 -8.74 5.70
C THR A 206 -11.20 -8.76 6.34
N ARG A 207 -11.91 -7.65 6.33
CA ARG A 207 -13.15 -7.48 7.13
C ARG A 207 -12.95 -7.94 8.57
N ASP A 208 -12.05 -7.27 9.26
CA ASP A 208 -11.69 -7.57 10.65
C ASP A 208 -11.20 -9.03 10.83
N PHE A 209 -10.28 -9.46 9.96
CA PHE A 209 -9.67 -10.81 9.93
C PHE A 209 -10.64 -11.95 9.63
N THR A 210 -11.79 -11.65 8.99
CA THR A 210 -12.79 -12.67 8.62
C THR A 210 -12.54 -13.26 7.24
N LEU A 211 -12.03 -12.48 6.28
CA LEU A 211 -11.83 -12.88 4.89
C LEU A 211 -10.35 -12.73 4.49
N HIS A 212 -9.90 -13.55 3.53
CA HIS A 212 -8.57 -13.47 2.92
C HIS A 212 -7.40 -13.40 3.92
N THR A 213 -7.58 -14.02 5.09
CA THR A 213 -6.62 -13.97 6.19
C THR A 213 -5.78 -15.23 6.22
N GLY A 214 -4.47 -15.07 6.04
CA GLY A 214 -3.47 -16.14 6.14
C GLY A 214 -2.63 -16.01 7.41
N VAL A 215 -1.70 -16.95 7.61
CA VAL A 215 -0.74 -16.91 8.73
C VAL A 215 0.06 -15.61 8.70
N ARG A 216 0.49 -15.16 7.52
CA ARG A 216 1.30 -13.95 7.34
C ARG A 216 0.53 -12.67 7.69
N THR A 217 -0.78 -12.66 7.45
CA THR A 217 -1.65 -11.56 7.87
C THR A 217 -1.62 -11.39 9.39
N PHE A 218 -1.73 -12.50 10.13
CA PHE A 218 -1.59 -12.47 11.60
C PHE A 218 -0.17 -12.13 12.06
N GLU A 219 0.88 -12.60 11.36
CA GLU A 219 2.26 -12.21 11.65
C GLU A 219 2.46 -10.69 11.47
N ALA A 220 1.92 -10.10 10.39
CA ALA A 220 1.95 -8.66 10.15
C ALA A 220 1.19 -7.90 11.24
N ALA A 221 -0.04 -8.30 11.56
CA ALA A 221 -0.82 -7.70 12.64
C ALA A 221 -0.10 -7.79 13.99
N ALA A 222 0.53 -8.93 14.31
CA ALA A 222 1.33 -9.09 15.52
C ALA A 222 2.57 -8.18 15.54
N ALA A 223 3.21 -7.93 14.38
CA ALA A 223 4.30 -6.97 14.27
C ALA A 223 3.81 -5.53 14.56
N LEU A 224 2.68 -5.13 13.96
CA LEU A 224 2.08 -3.81 14.17
C LEU A 224 1.65 -3.60 15.64
N ARG A 225 1.13 -4.64 16.29
CA ARG A 225 0.87 -4.60 17.74
C ARG A 225 2.13 -4.36 18.56
N ARG A 226 3.26 -4.97 18.18
CA ARG A 226 4.57 -4.71 18.84
C ARG A 226 5.06 -3.29 18.61
N TYR A 227 4.69 -2.64 17.49
CA TYR A 227 4.99 -1.24 17.21
C TYR A 227 4.00 -0.27 17.90
N GLY A 228 3.04 -0.80 18.67
CA GLY A 228 2.13 -0.02 19.52
C GLY A 228 0.75 0.24 18.92
N ALA A 229 0.41 -0.37 17.77
CA ALA A 229 -0.94 -0.23 17.22
C ALA A 229 -2.02 -0.74 18.18
N GLU A 230 -3.08 0.04 18.38
CA GLU A 230 -4.24 -0.31 19.22
C GLU A 230 -5.48 -0.56 18.36
N THR A 231 -6.01 -1.78 18.41
CA THR A 231 -7.18 -2.16 17.59
C THR A 231 -8.45 -1.34 17.90
N GLU A 232 -8.58 -0.83 19.12
CA GLU A 232 -9.67 0.05 19.50
C GLU A 232 -9.61 1.38 18.75
N HIS A 233 -8.43 2.00 18.68
CA HIS A 233 -8.22 3.22 17.91
C HIS A 233 -8.43 3.01 16.41
N VAL A 234 -7.95 1.88 15.88
CA VAL A 234 -8.17 1.52 14.48
C VAL A 234 -9.66 1.42 14.17
N ARG A 235 -10.47 0.81 15.04
CA ARG A 235 -11.94 0.73 14.85
C ARG A 235 -12.60 2.10 14.80
N GLN A 236 -12.16 3.06 15.60
CA GLN A 236 -12.67 4.43 15.55
C GLN A 236 -12.46 5.10 14.18
N LEU A 237 -11.40 4.75 13.46
CA LEU A 237 -11.16 5.26 12.10
C LEU A 237 -12.24 4.78 11.11
N PHE A 238 -12.76 3.56 11.28
CA PHE A 238 -13.83 3.02 10.44
C PHE A 238 -15.18 3.72 10.70
N ASP A 239 -15.53 3.99 11.95
CA ASP A 239 -16.79 4.61 12.32
C ASP A 239 -16.91 6.01 11.69
N VAL A 240 -15.85 6.81 11.74
CA VAL A 240 -15.80 8.15 11.14
C VAL A 240 -15.87 8.07 9.61
N SER A 241 -15.15 7.14 8.99
CA SER A 241 -15.14 6.93 7.54
C SER A 241 -16.54 6.60 6.99
N MET A 242 -17.32 5.78 7.69
CA MET A 242 -18.69 5.45 7.29
C MET A 242 -19.62 6.67 7.33
N VAL A 243 -19.46 7.55 8.31
CA VAL A 243 -20.25 8.80 8.43
C VAL A 243 -19.89 9.77 7.30
N GLU A 244 -18.59 9.93 7.00
CA GLU A 244 -18.12 10.77 5.89
C GLU A 244 -18.61 10.26 4.54
N TYR A 245 -18.56 8.94 4.29
CA TYR A 245 -19.08 8.33 3.07
C TYR A 245 -20.56 8.60 2.87
N THR A 246 -21.40 8.43 3.91
CA THR A 246 -22.84 8.69 3.83
C THR A 246 -23.17 10.16 3.65
N THR A 247 -22.30 11.07 4.09
CA THR A 247 -22.47 12.52 3.94
C THR A 247 -22.09 12.99 2.53
N LYS A 248 -21.03 12.41 1.93
CA LYS A 248 -20.58 12.71 0.55
C LYS A 248 -21.50 12.10 -0.52
N ALA A 249 -22.26 11.05 -0.20
CA ALA A 249 -23.18 10.35 -1.11
C ALA A 249 -24.59 10.99 -1.19
N ARG A 250 -24.86 12.07 -0.46
CA ARG A 250 -26.06 12.90 -0.51
C ARG A 250 -25.81 14.19 -1.29
#